data_2dd33f4b02ad644a14a84c29a7da2ef8
#
_entry.id   2dd33f4b02ad644a14a84c29a7da2ef8
#
_cell.length_a   1.000
_cell.length_b   1.000
_cell.length_c   1.000
_cell.angle_alpha   90.00
_cell.angle_beta   90.00
_cell.angle_gamma   90.00
#
_symmetry.space_group_name_H-M   'P 1'
#
loop_
_entity.id
_entity.type
_entity.pdbx_description
1 polymer ?
#
loop_
_entity_poly.entity_id
_entity_poly.type
_entity_poly.pdbx_seq_one_letter_code
_entity_poly.pdbx_strand_id
1 'polypeptide(L)'
;MKQRILLITGWGGGAQLLTPLQQALQQQGHHVELINIFNALDEQVLQQQAKIAKDFDVIAGWSLGGQLAALLADQVAKQYSEHKVLITLASNPCFAANAEWQDAMDQPAFQSFKQSFEQDVVATLKKFGYMVCQGVESTKVDFVKLQSLIQAQKFELLQDGLNLLENLNLVDILKNYVGHQYHLFGKQDYLVSYKVMDNLQKLDAKFFQAELISGSHGLPVFQVGLITRSEERRVGK
;
A
#
# COMPACT_ATOMS: atom_id res chain seq x y z
N MET A 1 3.46 23.10 -0.95
CA MET A 1 4.50 23.07 -2.03
C MET A 1 4.13 21.98 -3.03
N LYS A 2 4.43 22.20 -4.33
CA LYS A 2 4.22 21.16 -5.35
C LYS A 2 5.30 20.09 -5.19
N GLN A 3 4.90 18.81 -5.18
CA GLN A 3 5.79 17.66 -4.97
C GLN A 3 5.72 16.71 -6.17
N ARG A 4 6.78 15.93 -6.37
CA ARG A 4 6.80 14.77 -7.27
C ARG A 4 6.50 13.54 -6.44
N ILE A 5 5.42 12.85 -6.76
CA ILE A 5 4.90 11.71 -6.00
C ILE A 5 4.96 10.46 -6.87
N LEU A 6 5.66 9.42 -6.41
CA LEU A 6 5.56 8.07 -6.95
C LEU A 6 4.47 7.33 -6.18
N LEU A 7 3.39 6.93 -6.85
CA LEU A 7 2.24 6.24 -6.24
C LEU A 7 2.19 4.79 -6.72
N ILE A 8 2.19 3.84 -5.79
CA ILE A 8 2.24 2.40 -6.08
C ILE A 8 0.92 1.76 -5.70
N THR A 9 0.30 1.02 -6.63
CA THR A 9 -0.98 0.35 -6.39
C THR A 9 -0.84 -0.88 -5.47
N GLY A 10 -2.00 -1.41 -5.03
CA GLY A 10 -2.08 -2.69 -4.32
C GLY A 10 -2.14 -3.90 -5.26
N TRP A 11 -2.19 -5.09 -4.67
CA TRP A 11 -2.28 -6.35 -5.39
C TRP A 11 -3.66 -6.57 -6.05
N GLY A 12 -3.68 -7.22 -7.20
CA GLY A 12 -4.86 -7.87 -7.79
C GLY A 12 -5.65 -7.08 -8.81
N GLY A 13 -5.49 -5.75 -8.92
CA GLY A 13 -6.38 -4.95 -9.77
C GLY A 13 -5.72 -3.97 -10.75
N GLY A 14 -4.40 -3.83 -10.69
CA GLY A 14 -3.63 -2.94 -11.57
C GLY A 14 -3.62 -1.47 -11.14
N ALA A 15 -2.77 -0.70 -11.81
CA ALA A 15 -2.51 0.69 -11.43
C ALA A 15 -3.76 1.58 -11.53
N GLN A 16 -4.65 1.33 -12.48
CA GLN A 16 -5.85 2.18 -12.71
C GLN A 16 -6.79 2.29 -11.51
N LEU A 17 -6.71 1.37 -10.53
CA LEU A 17 -7.47 1.49 -9.30
C LEU A 17 -7.21 2.81 -8.56
N LEU A 18 -6.00 3.36 -8.67
CA LEU A 18 -5.61 4.60 -8.02
C LEU A 18 -5.66 5.83 -8.94
N THR A 19 -6.16 5.70 -10.17
CA THR A 19 -6.34 6.86 -11.09
C THR A 19 -7.15 8.00 -10.46
N PRO A 20 -8.25 7.75 -9.73
CA PRO A 20 -8.99 8.85 -9.08
C PRO A 20 -8.14 9.61 -8.05
N LEU A 21 -7.32 8.90 -7.27
CA LEU A 21 -6.40 9.53 -6.31
C LEU A 21 -5.28 10.29 -7.03
N GLN A 22 -4.68 9.72 -8.06
CA GLN A 22 -3.69 10.38 -8.90
C GLN A 22 -4.23 11.71 -9.45
N GLN A 23 -5.41 11.69 -10.04
CA GLN A 23 -6.04 12.88 -10.63
C GLN A 23 -6.33 13.96 -9.56
N ALA A 24 -6.81 13.57 -8.38
CA ALA A 24 -7.08 14.51 -7.30
C ALA A 24 -5.80 15.17 -6.77
N LEU A 25 -4.70 14.43 -6.63
CA LEU A 25 -3.40 14.98 -6.25
C LEU A 25 -2.83 15.90 -7.35
N GLN A 26 -3.02 15.54 -8.63
CA GLN A 26 -2.62 16.39 -9.75
C GLN A 26 -3.41 17.70 -9.80
N GLN A 27 -4.71 17.68 -9.47
CA GLN A 27 -5.54 18.89 -9.35
C GLN A 27 -5.06 19.82 -8.23
N GLN A 28 -4.42 19.30 -7.19
CA GLN A 28 -3.74 20.08 -6.14
C GLN A 28 -2.36 20.62 -6.59
N GLY A 29 -1.94 20.27 -7.80
CA GLY A 29 -0.72 20.77 -8.43
C GLY A 29 0.51 19.89 -8.22
N HIS A 30 0.37 18.69 -7.66
CA HIS A 30 1.46 17.72 -7.58
C HIS A 30 1.74 17.07 -8.94
N HIS A 31 2.97 16.62 -9.15
CA HIS A 31 3.32 15.73 -10.26
C HIS A 31 3.25 14.29 -9.75
N VAL A 32 2.32 13.49 -10.26
CA VAL A 32 2.09 12.13 -9.74
C VAL A 32 2.30 11.10 -10.83
N GLU A 33 3.26 10.22 -10.62
CA GLU A 33 3.47 9.02 -11.41
C GLU A 33 2.85 7.82 -10.69
N LEU A 34 1.98 7.10 -11.39
CA LEU A 34 1.27 5.94 -10.87
C LEU A 34 1.83 4.68 -11.53
N ILE A 35 2.32 3.76 -10.70
CA ILE A 35 2.88 2.48 -11.15
C ILE A 35 2.16 1.28 -10.55
N ASN A 36 2.30 0.13 -11.21
CA ASN A 36 1.84 -1.14 -10.70
C ASN A 36 2.81 -1.72 -9.67
N ILE A 37 2.40 -2.79 -8.98
CA ILE A 37 3.33 -3.62 -8.20
C ILE A 37 4.42 -4.20 -9.11
N PHE A 38 5.54 -4.54 -8.52
CA PHE A 38 6.69 -5.17 -9.18
C PHE A 38 7.32 -6.20 -8.25
N ASN A 39 8.08 -7.15 -8.80
CA ASN A 39 8.75 -8.18 -8.01
C ASN A 39 9.98 -7.60 -7.28
N ALA A 40 9.79 -7.16 -6.04
CA ALA A 40 10.87 -6.62 -5.21
C ALA A 40 11.76 -7.70 -4.55
N LEU A 41 11.44 -8.99 -4.71
CA LEU A 41 12.34 -10.10 -4.35
C LEU A 41 13.42 -10.31 -5.40
N ASP A 42 13.24 -9.78 -6.62
CA ASP A 42 14.30 -9.65 -7.62
C ASP A 42 15.11 -8.38 -7.34
N GLU A 43 16.36 -8.56 -6.94
CA GLU A 43 17.24 -7.46 -6.56
C GLU A 43 17.49 -6.48 -7.73
N GLN A 44 17.57 -6.98 -8.96
CA GLN A 44 17.78 -6.13 -10.14
C GLN A 44 16.58 -5.24 -10.38
N VAL A 45 15.36 -5.80 -10.27
CA VAL A 45 14.11 -5.05 -10.38
C VAL A 45 14.01 -4.01 -9.27
N LEU A 46 14.31 -4.39 -8.03
CA LEU A 46 14.28 -3.48 -6.89
C LEU A 46 15.25 -2.30 -7.07
N GLN A 47 16.50 -2.57 -7.49
CA GLN A 47 17.48 -1.54 -7.74
C GLN A 47 17.07 -0.60 -8.89
N GLN A 48 16.48 -1.15 -9.97
CA GLN A 48 15.97 -0.35 -11.07
C GLN A 48 14.84 0.58 -10.62
N GLN A 49 13.91 0.08 -9.82
CA GLN A 49 12.81 0.87 -9.27
C GLN A 49 13.32 1.92 -8.26
N ALA A 50 14.32 1.61 -7.45
CA ALA A 50 14.95 2.58 -6.54
C ALA A 50 15.64 3.72 -7.30
N LYS A 51 16.28 3.41 -8.44
CA LYS A 51 16.87 4.43 -9.33
C LYS A 51 15.81 5.38 -9.89
N ILE A 52 14.61 4.91 -10.17
CA ILE A 52 13.49 5.76 -10.59
C ILE A 52 12.95 6.55 -9.39
N ALA A 53 12.72 5.87 -8.26
CA ALA A 53 12.13 6.45 -7.07
C ALA A 53 12.93 7.62 -6.48
N LYS A 54 14.26 7.65 -6.67
CA LYS A 54 15.10 8.76 -6.19
C LYS A 54 14.72 10.13 -6.76
N ASP A 55 14.08 10.16 -7.93
CA ASP A 55 13.70 11.40 -8.59
C ASP A 55 12.36 11.98 -8.05
N PHE A 56 11.76 11.36 -7.05
CA PHE A 56 10.53 11.80 -6.41
C PHE A 56 10.80 12.34 -5.00
N ASP A 57 9.94 13.25 -4.54
CA ASP A 57 9.98 13.81 -3.17
C ASP A 57 9.25 12.88 -2.20
N VAL A 58 8.18 12.24 -2.69
CA VAL A 58 7.28 11.36 -1.95
C VAL A 58 7.18 10.01 -2.64
N ILE A 59 7.30 8.94 -1.86
CA ILE A 59 7.00 7.57 -2.30
C ILE A 59 5.78 7.11 -1.52
N ALA A 60 4.68 6.88 -2.22
CA ALA A 60 3.40 6.52 -1.63
C ALA A 60 2.91 5.17 -2.15
N GLY A 61 2.16 4.42 -1.35
CA GLY A 61 1.61 3.16 -1.83
C GLY A 61 0.42 2.65 -1.03
N TRP A 62 -0.44 1.89 -1.70
CA TRP A 62 -1.62 1.26 -1.13
C TRP A 62 -1.41 -0.24 -0.91
N SER A 63 -1.75 -0.73 0.29
CA SER A 63 -1.69 -2.16 0.60
C SER A 63 -0.28 -2.73 0.33
N LEU A 64 -0.11 -3.75 -0.52
CA LEU A 64 1.21 -4.22 -0.98
C LEU A 64 2.08 -3.09 -1.55
N GLY A 65 1.47 -2.14 -2.27
CA GLY A 65 2.20 -0.96 -2.76
C GLY A 65 2.79 -0.12 -1.63
N GLY A 66 2.19 -0.11 -0.44
CA GLY A 66 2.75 0.55 0.74
C GLY A 66 4.00 -0.16 1.28
N GLN A 67 4.07 -1.50 1.19
CA GLN A 67 5.30 -2.24 1.48
C GLN A 67 6.39 -1.92 0.45
N LEU A 68 6.03 -1.92 -0.85
CA LEU A 68 6.96 -1.57 -1.92
C LEU A 68 7.47 -0.13 -1.78
N ALA A 69 6.61 0.81 -1.37
CA ALA A 69 7.00 2.20 -1.09
C ALA A 69 8.02 2.28 0.05
N ALA A 70 7.84 1.52 1.12
CA ALA A 70 8.77 1.47 2.25
C ALA A 70 10.12 0.87 1.84
N LEU A 71 10.12 -0.21 1.06
CA LEU A 71 11.35 -0.79 0.50
C LEU A 71 12.09 0.20 -0.38
N LEU A 72 11.40 0.89 -1.28
CA LEU A 72 12.03 1.88 -2.17
C LEU A 72 12.58 3.06 -1.39
N ALA A 73 11.85 3.57 -0.38
CA ALA A 73 12.33 4.66 0.46
C ALA A 73 13.62 4.28 1.22
N ASP A 74 13.69 3.06 1.75
CA ASP A 74 14.88 2.50 2.41
C ASP A 74 16.04 2.31 1.42
N GLN A 75 15.78 1.76 0.22
CA GLN A 75 16.80 1.59 -0.82
C GLN A 75 17.37 2.93 -1.30
N VAL A 76 16.51 3.92 -1.51
CA VAL A 76 16.96 5.28 -1.88
C VAL A 76 17.82 5.88 -0.77
N ALA A 77 17.42 5.72 0.50
CA ALA A 77 18.21 6.20 1.63
C ALA A 77 19.59 5.54 1.70
N LYS A 78 19.66 4.21 1.51
CA LYS A 78 20.91 3.45 1.57
C LYS A 78 21.85 3.73 0.39
N GLN A 79 21.30 3.85 -0.82
CA GLN A 79 22.12 3.97 -2.04
C GLN A 79 22.49 5.42 -2.35
N TYR A 80 21.63 6.38 -2.04
CA TYR A 80 21.81 7.78 -2.45
C TYR A 80 21.91 8.75 -1.27
N SER A 81 21.79 8.28 -0.02
CA SER A 81 21.77 9.13 1.19
C SER A 81 20.65 10.19 1.16
N GLU A 82 19.53 9.87 0.49
CA GLU A 82 18.37 10.74 0.37
C GLU A 82 17.17 10.14 1.12
N HIS A 83 16.50 10.94 1.94
CA HIS A 83 15.33 10.51 2.70
C HIS A 83 14.06 11.06 2.08
N LYS A 84 13.27 10.18 1.48
CA LYS A 84 11.98 10.53 0.86
C LYS A 84 10.89 10.58 1.92
N VAL A 85 9.82 11.33 1.66
CA VAL A 85 8.60 11.21 2.45
C VAL A 85 7.94 9.89 2.08
N LEU A 86 7.72 9.02 3.07
CA LEU A 86 7.01 7.75 2.91
C LEU A 86 5.54 7.92 3.28
N ILE A 87 4.63 7.49 2.41
CA ILE A 87 3.19 7.46 2.71
C ILE A 87 2.64 6.07 2.43
N THR A 88 2.02 5.43 3.43
CA THR A 88 1.35 4.15 3.25
C THR A 88 -0.15 4.28 3.48
N LEU A 89 -0.94 3.67 2.62
CA LEU A 89 -2.39 3.68 2.64
C LEU A 89 -2.89 2.25 2.86
N ALA A 90 -3.56 1.97 3.98
CA ALA A 90 -4.06 0.65 4.34
C ALA A 90 -3.00 -0.46 4.15
N SER A 91 -1.80 -0.25 4.67
CA SER A 91 -0.67 -1.17 4.53
C SER A 91 -0.20 -1.70 5.87
N ASN A 92 0.39 -2.89 5.85
CA ASN A 92 0.93 -3.59 7.01
C ASN A 92 2.40 -3.96 6.71
N PRO A 93 3.35 -3.80 7.65
CA PRO A 93 4.74 -4.22 7.43
C PRO A 93 4.88 -5.72 7.16
N CYS A 94 3.96 -6.54 7.69
CA CYS A 94 3.84 -7.97 7.38
C CYS A 94 2.38 -8.26 7.06
N PHE A 95 2.06 -8.87 5.92
CA PHE A 95 0.70 -9.31 5.60
C PHE A 95 0.42 -10.73 6.06
N ALA A 96 1.43 -11.58 6.17
CA ALA A 96 1.34 -12.89 6.82
C ALA A 96 1.94 -12.80 8.24
N ALA A 97 1.19 -13.25 9.24
CA ALA A 97 1.60 -13.20 10.64
C ALA A 97 2.86 -14.05 10.87
N ASN A 98 3.74 -13.56 11.72
CA ASN A 98 4.95 -14.24 12.14
C ASN A 98 5.18 -14.08 13.66
N ALA A 99 6.26 -14.64 14.20
CA ALA A 99 6.54 -14.61 15.64
C ALA A 99 6.67 -13.19 16.22
N GLU A 100 7.15 -12.24 15.42
CA GLU A 100 7.41 -10.86 15.84
C GLU A 100 6.24 -9.92 15.53
N TRP A 101 5.37 -10.28 14.56
CA TRP A 101 4.26 -9.46 14.11
C TRP A 101 2.98 -10.29 13.96
N GLN A 102 2.10 -10.21 14.97
CA GLN A 102 0.89 -11.02 15.07
C GLN A 102 -0.35 -10.35 14.47
N ASP A 103 -0.37 -9.00 14.34
CA ASP A 103 -1.50 -8.27 13.76
C ASP A 103 -1.43 -8.27 12.23
N ALA A 104 -1.58 -9.46 11.65
CA ALA A 104 -1.60 -9.76 10.23
C ALA A 104 -2.52 -10.97 9.97
N MET A 105 -2.70 -11.34 8.72
CA MET A 105 -3.43 -12.58 8.37
C MET A 105 -2.67 -13.79 8.92
N ASP A 106 -3.35 -14.69 9.62
CA ASP A 106 -2.69 -15.89 10.14
C ASP A 106 -2.16 -16.78 9.00
N GLN A 107 -1.09 -17.53 9.27
CA GLN A 107 -0.42 -18.36 8.25
C GLN A 107 -1.36 -19.38 7.59
N PRO A 108 -2.23 -20.13 8.32
CA PRO A 108 -3.17 -21.06 7.70
C PRO A 108 -4.15 -20.37 6.75
N ALA A 109 -4.69 -19.19 7.12
CA ALA A 109 -5.60 -18.45 6.27
C ALA A 109 -4.89 -17.94 5.01
N PHE A 110 -3.65 -17.45 5.13
CA PHE A 110 -2.85 -17.01 4.00
C PHE A 110 -2.54 -18.16 3.03
N GLN A 111 -2.14 -19.33 3.54
CA GLN A 111 -1.91 -20.53 2.72
C GLN A 111 -3.16 -21.01 2.02
N SER A 112 -4.33 -21.01 2.70
CA SER A 112 -5.61 -21.34 2.10
C SER A 112 -5.98 -20.34 0.97
N PHE A 113 -5.66 -19.06 1.13
CA PHE A 113 -5.86 -18.06 0.11
C PHE A 113 -4.97 -18.31 -1.13
N LYS A 114 -3.69 -18.64 -0.94
CA LYS A 114 -2.76 -19.01 -2.03
C LYS A 114 -3.26 -20.26 -2.78
N GLN A 115 -3.68 -21.29 -2.08
CA GLN A 115 -4.24 -22.50 -2.69
C GLN A 115 -5.50 -22.20 -3.51
N SER A 116 -6.39 -21.33 -2.99
CA SER A 116 -7.57 -20.89 -3.74
C SER A 116 -7.20 -20.14 -5.01
N PHE A 117 -6.14 -19.31 -4.95
CA PHE A 117 -5.63 -18.60 -6.12
C PHE A 117 -5.07 -19.56 -7.19
N GLU A 118 -4.33 -20.58 -6.78
CA GLU A 118 -3.81 -21.59 -7.70
C GLU A 118 -4.92 -22.42 -8.37
N GLN A 119 -6.02 -22.67 -7.66
CA GLN A 119 -7.17 -23.42 -8.17
C GLN A 119 -8.05 -22.61 -9.10
N ASP A 120 -8.37 -21.36 -8.74
CA ASP A 120 -9.23 -20.47 -9.52
C ASP A 120 -8.85 -19.00 -9.27
N VAL A 121 -8.01 -18.48 -10.17
CA VAL A 121 -7.52 -17.09 -10.12
C VAL A 121 -8.69 -16.10 -10.17
N VAL A 122 -9.67 -16.33 -11.07
CA VAL A 122 -10.76 -15.38 -11.31
C VAL A 122 -11.69 -15.29 -10.10
N ALA A 123 -12.11 -16.44 -9.56
CA ALA A 123 -12.96 -16.47 -8.39
C ALA A 123 -12.24 -15.88 -7.16
N THR A 124 -10.94 -16.16 -6.99
CA THR A 124 -10.14 -15.65 -5.88
C THR A 124 -9.96 -14.13 -5.97
N LEU A 125 -9.65 -13.58 -7.13
CA LEU A 125 -9.56 -12.12 -7.33
C LEU A 125 -10.90 -11.44 -7.09
N LYS A 126 -12.01 -12.04 -7.53
CA LYS A 126 -13.36 -11.52 -7.27
C LYS A 126 -13.68 -11.49 -5.78
N LYS A 127 -13.38 -12.59 -5.05
CA LYS A 127 -13.54 -12.68 -3.59
C LYS A 127 -12.67 -11.64 -2.88
N PHE A 128 -11.41 -11.52 -3.27
CA PHE A 128 -10.49 -10.51 -2.73
C PHE A 128 -11.02 -9.09 -2.96
N GLY A 129 -11.46 -8.75 -4.18
CA GLY A 129 -12.08 -7.45 -4.46
C GLY A 129 -13.29 -7.15 -3.58
N TYR A 130 -14.10 -8.16 -3.24
CA TYR A 130 -15.19 -7.98 -2.27
C TYR A 130 -14.66 -7.69 -0.87
N MET A 131 -13.60 -8.40 -0.41
CA MET A 131 -12.97 -8.16 0.89
C MET A 131 -12.37 -6.75 0.99
N VAL A 132 -11.81 -6.21 -0.10
CA VAL A 132 -11.30 -4.83 -0.18
C VAL A 132 -12.39 -3.80 0.13
N CYS A 133 -13.64 -4.06 -0.26
CA CYS A 133 -14.77 -3.15 -0.06
C CYS A 133 -15.51 -3.37 1.26
N GLN A 134 -15.24 -4.48 1.97
CA GLN A 134 -16.01 -4.94 3.12
C GLN A 134 -15.84 -4.03 4.34
N GLY A 135 -16.89 -3.95 5.18
CA GLY A 135 -16.86 -3.23 6.45
C GLY A 135 -17.64 -1.91 6.48
N VAL A 136 -18.03 -1.39 5.32
CA VAL A 136 -18.79 -0.13 5.18
C VAL A 136 -20.19 -0.39 4.61
N GLU A 137 -21.13 0.52 4.84
CA GLU A 137 -22.50 0.39 4.32
C GLU A 137 -22.54 0.35 2.78
N SER A 138 -21.60 1.06 2.14
CA SER A 138 -21.47 1.14 0.67
C SER A 138 -20.84 -0.11 0.04
N THR A 139 -20.49 -1.16 0.80
CA THR A 139 -19.73 -2.35 0.32
C THR A 139 -20.17 -2.86 -1.05
N LYS A 140 -21.49 -3.01 -1.29
CA LYS A 140 -21.99 -3.52 -2.58
C LYS A 140 -21.77 -2.54 -3.73
N VAL A 141 -21.98 -1.25 -3.49
CA VAL A 141 -21.79 -0.19 -4.48
C VAL A 141 -20.30 -0.03 -4.79
N ASP A 142 -19.47 -0.01 -3.75
CA ASP A 142 -18.03 0.08 -3.87
C ASP A 142 -17.45 -1.12 -4.62
N PHE A 143 -17.98 -2.33 -4.38
CA PHE A 143 -17.57 -3.53 -5.10
C PHE A 143 -17.88 -3.45 -6.61
N VAL A 144 -19.09 -2.99 -6.98
CA VAL A 144 -19.43 -2.78 -8.40
C VAL A 144 -18.50 -1.78 -9.05
N LYS A 145 -18.22 -0.66 -8.37
CA LYS A 145 -17.27 0.36 -8.82
C LYS A 145 -15.85 -0.20 -8.93
N LEU A 146 -15.38 -0.96 -7.93
CA LEU A 146 -14.07 -1.61 -7.96
C LEU A 146 -13.93 -2.51 -9.19
N GLN A 147 -14.94 -3.37 -9.43
CA GLN A 147 -14.93 -4.29 -10.58
C GLN A 147 -14.85 -3.56 -11.93
N SER A 148 -15.41 -2.37 -12.05
CA SER A 148 -15.32 -1.56 -13.28
C SER A 148 -13.93 -0.92 -13.49
N LEU A 149 -13.11 -0.82 -12.46
CA LEU A 149 -11.77 -0.24 -12.51
C LEU A 149 -10.67 -1.31 -12.63
N ILE A 150 -10.96 -2.56 -12.27
CA ILE A 150 -9.98 -3.66 -12.33
C ILE A 150 -9.55 -3.90 -13.78
N GLN A 151 -8.25 -4.03 -13.95
CA GLN A 151 -7.63 -4.48 -15.20
C GLN A 151 -7.05 -5.88 -15.02
N ALA A 152 -7.20 -6.70 -16.05
CA ALA A 152 -6.54 -8.01 -16.09
C ALA A 152 -5.02 -7.86 -15.92
N GLN A 153 -4.47 -8.63 -15.01
CA GLN A 153 -3.04 -8.67 -14.70
C GLN A 153 -2.45 -9.98 -15.22
N LYS A 154 -1.16 -9.96 -15.56
CA LYS A 154 -0.42 -11.19 -15.89
C LYS A 154 -0.38 -12.10 -14.66
N PHE A 155 -0.52 -13.40 -14.89
CA PHE A 155 -0.50 -14.40 -13.85
C PHE A 155 0.79 -14.32 -13.01
N GLU A 156 1.94 -14.19 -13.68
CA GLU A 156 3.25 -14.10 -13.04
C GLU A 156 3.31 -12.91 -12.06
N LEU A 157 2.79 -11.74 -12.46
CA LEU A 157 2.76 -10.56 -11.59
C LEU A 157 1.85 -10.76 -10.37
N LEU A 158 0.73 -11.44 -10.53
CA LEU A 158 -0.17 -11.77 -9.43
C LEU A 158 0.50 -12.75 -8.45
N GLN A 159 1.22 -13.75 -8.98
CA GLN A 159 1.95 -14.72 -8.19
C GLN A 159 3.13 -14.08 -7.45
N ASP A 160 3.90 -13.23 -8.11
CA ASP A 160 4.96 -12.42 -7.49
C ASP A 160 4.40 -11.58 -6.34
N GLY A 161 3.25 -10.95 -6.54
CA GLY A 161 2.57 -10.17 -5.50
C GLY A 161 2.18 -11.01 -4.27
N LEU A 162 1.69 -12.24 -4.47
CA LEU A 162 1.41 -13.17 -3.34
C LEU A 162 2.70 -13.57 -2.62
N ASN A 163 3.77 -13.82 -3.36
CA ASN A 163 5.08 -14.14 -2.77
C ASN A 163 5.63 -12.96 -1.96
N LEU A 164 5.44 -11.73 -2.43
CA LEU A 164 5.80 -10.52 -1.68
C LEU A 164 4.99 -10.40 -0.38
N LEU A 165 3.66 -10.55 -0.44
CA LEU A 165 2.77 -10.51 0.73
C LEU A 165 3.14 -11.56 1.79
N GLU A 166 3.61 -12.73 1.37
CA GLU A 166 4.04 -13.81 2.25
C GLU A 166 5.38 -13.54 2.94
N ASN A 167 6.35 -12.98 2.19
CA ASN A 167 7.75 -12.98 2.61
C ASN A 167 8.26 -11.62 3.11
N LEU A 168 7.57 -10.51 2.80
CA LEU A 168 8.04 -9.21 3.25
C LEU A 168 7.79 -9.00 4.74
N ASN A 169 8.87 -8.68 5.46
CA ASN A 169 8.85 -8.16 6.82
C ASN A 169 9.59 -6.81 6.83
N LEU A 170 8.84 -5.73 7.00
CA LEU A 170 9.38 -4.37 6.92
C LEU A 170 9.40 -3.67 8.29
N VAL A 171 9.20 -4.41 9.37
CA VAL A 171 9.16 -3.85 10.75
C VAL A 171 10.43 -3.07 11.06
N ASP A 172 11.60 -3.67 10.81
CA ASP A 172 12.89 -3.02 11.06
C ASP A 172 13.14 -1.82 10.12
N ILE A 173 12.69 -1.91 8.87
CA ILE A 173 12.79 -0.80 7.93
C ILE A 173 11.99 0.39 8.47
N LEU A 174 10.72 0.20 8.82
CA LEU A 174 9.86 1.28 9.32
C LEU A 174 10.38 1.84 10.65
N LYS A 175 10.88 0.98 11.55
CA LYS A 175 11.47 1.40 12.83
C LYS A 175 12.69 2.30 12.64
N ASN A 176 13.59 1.95 11.71
CA ASN A 176 14.87 2.60 11.55
C ASN A 176 14.88 3.69 10.45
N TYR A 177 13.80 3.85 9.70
CA TYR A 177 13.72 4.85 8.65
C TYR A 177 13.76 6.26 9.25
N VAL A 178 14.70 7.08 8.81
CA VAL A 178 14.94 8.43 9.36
C VAL A 178 14.24 9.55 8.58
N GLY A 179 13.55 9.24 7.47
CA GLY A 179 12.68 10.16 6.75
C GLY A 179 11.30 10.28 7.40
N HIS A 180 10.52 11.26 6.97
CA HIS A 180 9.13 11.38 7.44
C HIS A 180 8.27 10.22 6.95
N GLN A 181 7.48 9.63 7.85
CA GLN A 181 6.57 8.51 7.59
C GLN A 181 5.15 8.89 7.97
N TYR A 182 4.22 8.68 7.04
CA TYR A 182 2.79 8.90 7.23
C TYR A 182 2.01 7.65 6.86
N HIS A 183 1.22 7.14 7.80
CA HIS A 183 0.47 5.90 7.63
C HIS A 183 -1.02 6.16 7.82
N LEU A 184 -1.85 5.86 6.81
CA LEU A 184 -3.30 6.00 6.87
C LEU A 184 -3.95 4.63 6.94
N PHE A 185 -4.86 4.47 7.91
CA PHE A 185 -5.61 3.23 8.13
C PHE A 185 -7.11 3.48 8.02
N GLY A 186 -7.85 2.48 7.54
CA GLY A 186 -9.30 2.47 7.51
C GLY A 186 -9.89 1.94 8.82
N LYS A 187 -10.86 2.67 9.41
CA LYS A 187 -11.55 2.19 10.63
C LYS A 187 -12.29 0.88 10.42
N GLN A 188 -12.77 0.64 9.20
CA GLN A 188 -13.58 -0.51 8.81
C GLN A 188 -12.80 -1.43 7.86
N ASP A 189 -11.47 -1.38 7.87
CA ASP A 189 -10.63 -2.25 7.07
C ASP A 189 -10.59 -3.68 7.64
N TYR A 190 -11.07 -4.66 6.86
CA TYR A 190 -11.10 -6.08 7.25
C TYR A 190 -9.84 -6.86 6.83
N LEU A 191 -8.97 -6.26 5.99
CA LEU A 191 -7.71 -6.87 5.56
C LEU A 191 -6.53 -6.39 6.39
N VAL A 192 -6.50 -5.11 6.72
CA VAL A 192 -5.47 -4.50 7.57
C VAL A 192 -6.15 -3.86 8.78
N SER A 193 -6.12 -4.56 9.91
CA SER A 193 -6.72 -4.09 11.15
C SER A 193 -6.08 -2.76 11.60
N TYR A 194 -6.88 -1.85 12.12
CA TYR A 194 -6.38 -0.61 12.74
C TYR A 194 -5.40 -0.85 13.90
N LYS A 195 -5.39 -2.05 14.52
CA LYS A 195 -4.41 -2.46 15.54
C LYS A 195 -2.97 -2.40 15.03
N VAL A 196 -2.77 -2.54 13.71
CA VAL A 196 -1.47 -2.34 13.07
C VAL A 196 -0.93 -0.94 13.37
N MET A 197 -1.79 0.09 13.38
CA MET A 197 -1.41 1.46 13.74
C MET A 197 -0.83 1.52 15.16
N ASP A 198 -1.49 0.89 16.14
CA ASP A 198 -1.05 0.89 17.54
C ASP A 198 0.32 0.19 17.69
N ASN A 199 0.56 -0.86 16.93
CA ASN A 199 1.84 -1.58 16.96
C ASN A 199 2.96 -0.81 16.25
N LEU A 200 2.66 -0.13 15.15
CA LEU A 200 3.64 0.75 14.50
C LEU A 200 4.05 1.92 15.42
N GLN A 201 3.11 2.49 16.16
CA GLN A 201 3.40 3.54 17.15
C GLN A 201 4.38 3.06 18.25
N LYS A 202 4.28 1.78 18.65
CA LYS A 202 5.18 1.17 19.67
C LYS A 202 6.61 0.94 19.14
N LEU A 203 6.85 1.02 17.83
CA LEU A 203 8.20 0.90 17.27
C LEU A 203 9.09 2.10 17.59
N ASP A 204 8.49 3.21 18.05
CA ASP A 204 9.19 4.46 18.39
C ASP A 204 10.06 5.01 17.23
N ALA A 205 9.54 4.89 16.01
CA ALA A 205 10.22 5.36 14.82
C ALA A 205 10.25 6.90 14.78
N LYS A 206 11.36 7.46 14.31
CA LYS A 206 11.50 8.91 14.15
C LYS A 206 10.53 9.43 13.07
N PHE A 207 10.03 10.65 13.27
CA PHE A 207 9.16 11.34 12.29
C PHE A 207 7.98 10.51 11.80
N PHE A 208 7.45 9.66 12.69
CA PHE A 208 6.31 8.79 12.45
C PHE A 208 4.99 9.52 12.76
N GLN A 209 4.04 9.43 11.84
CA GLN A 209 2.66 9.86 12.06
C GLN A 209 1.70 8.80 11.48
N ALA A 210 0.63 8.52 12.21
CA ALA A 210 -0.43 7.64 11.75
C ALA A 210 -1.80 8.30 11.94
N GLU A 211 -2.71 8.06 11.01
CA GLU A 211 -4.08 8.60 11.03
C GLU A 211 -5.07 7.47 10.74
N LEU A 212 -6.16 7.44 11.51
CA LEU A 212 -7.27 6.51 11.33
C LEU A 212 -8.46 7.26 10.73
N ILE A 213 -8.81 6.93 9.50
CA ILE A 213 -9.92 7.54 8.77
C ILE A 213 -11.08 6.55 8.55
N SER A 214 -12.31 7.06 8.35
CA SER A 214 -13.45 6.20 8.04
C SER A 214 -13.29 5.63 6.63
N GLY A 215 -13.41 4.30 6.50
CA GLY A 215 -13.33 3.60 5.22
C GLY A 215 -12.88 2.14 5.37
N SER A 216 -13.11 1.38 4.31
CA SER A 216 -12.64 0.00 4.13
C SER A 216 -11.17 -0.03 3.67
N HIS A 217 -10.67 -1.23 3.34
CA HIS A 217 -9.35 -1.38 2.70
C HIS A 217 -9.22 -0.60 1.39
N GLY A 218 -10.32 -0.43 0.67
CA GLY A 218 -10.41 0.33 -0.57
C GLY A 218 -10.43 1.86 -0.40
N LEU A 219 -10.06 2.39 0.77
CA LEU A 219 -10.07 3.83 1.07
C LEU A 219 -9.38 4.71 0.01
N PRO A 220 -8.26 4.31 -0.65
CA PRO A 220 -7.64 5.15 -1.68
C PRO A 220 -8.44 5.23 -2.99
N VAL A 221 -9.35 4.28 -3.18
CA VAL A 221 -10.24 4.23 -4.35
C VAL A 221 -11.54 5.00 -4.08
N PHE A 222 -12.09 4.91 -2.85
CA PHE A 222 -13.42 5.39 -2.51
C PHE A 222 -13.43 6.66 -1.66
N GLN A 223 -12.38 6.91 -0.88
CA GLN A 223 -12.28 8.03 0.07
C GLN A 223 -11.21 9.06 -0.33
N VAL A 224 -11.04 9.27 -1.64
CA VAL A 224 -10.00 10.16 -2.22
C VAL A 224 -9.98 11.54 -1.53
N GLY A 225 -11.15 12.16 -1.32
CA GLY A 225 -11.24 13.48 -0.68
C GLY A 225 -10.81 13.52 0.80
N LEU A 226 -10.82 12.36 1.52
CA LEU A 226 -10.27 12.30 2.88
C LEU A 226 -8.74 12.22 2.85
N ILE A 227 -8.19 11.47 1.89
CA ILE A 227 -6.74 11.30 1.74
C ILE A 227 -6.09 12.62 1.33
N THR A 228 -6.62 13.30 0.32
CA THR A 228 -6.06 14.56 -0.15
C THR A 228 -6.11 15.67 0.90
N ARG A 229 -7.16 15.73 1.74
CA ARG A 229 -7.21 16.65 2.88
C ARG A 229 -6.19 16.31 3.97
N SER A 230 -5.89 15.03 4.18
CA SER A 230 -4.82 14.61 5.07
C SER A 230 -3.45 15.07 4.56
N GLU A 231 -3.22 15.01 3.25
CA GLU A 231 -2.02 15.55 2.61
C GLU A 231 -1.85 17.05 2.82
N GLU A 232 -2.89 17.84 2.60
CA GLU A 232 -2.86 19.30 2.80
C GLU A 232 -2.43 19.68 4.23
N ARG A 233 -2.91 18.94 5.24
CA ARG A 233 -2.52 19.14 6.64
C ARG A 233 -1.05 18.83 6.93
N ARG A 234 -0.40 17.98 6.13
CA ARG A 234 1.00 17.55 6.28
C ARG A 234 1.97 18.51 5.60
N VAL A 235 1.59 19.02 4.45
CA VAL A 235 2.40 19.95 3.64
C VAL A 235 2.35 21.38 4.20
N GLY A 236 1.33 21.71 5.00
CA GLY A 236 1.15 23.03 5.61
C GLY A 236 1.83 23.22 6.98
N LYS A 237 2.58 22.22 7.46
CA LYS A 237 3.39 22.28 8.67
C LYS A 237 4.87 22.19 8.34
#